data_e5a663e5178c7f04ef4f661ce5e2df62
#
_entry.id   e5a663e5178c7f04ef4f661ce5e2df62
#
_cell.length_a   1.000
_cell.length_b   1.000
_cell.length_c   1.000
_cell.angle_alpha   90.00
_cell.angle_beta   90.00
_cell.angle_gamma   90.00
#
_symmetry.space_group_name_H-M   'P 1'
#
loop_
_entity.id
_entity.type
_entity.pdbx_description
1 polymer ?
#
loop_
_entity_poly.entity_id
_entity_poly.type
_entity_poly.pdbx_seq_one_letter_code
_entity_poly.pdbx_strand_id
1 'polypeptide(L)'
;MTPVGVQFLVNAGPGSAAGERAERIARMVDGDAIVTYRKGTRRADAVAMAREVARNAPEVVYAMDLAVAPVAAWALDGGRRRLIVDTGDAPLAFLELIGASATRRAMARALESVGYGRSDLVIVRGRYHAEQLHAAGHHHVSVVADGVDLDLLQPKEVTDLRTQLGLDRRMTVGVQGNFTWYPKLGGGLGWDLVQAIGRHDLDIDAVFIGEGPGLAQLRLMAERLGVGDRVHMMGRVAYSQLATYLSLCDVTLLTQTDDPSSWARTTGKLPTYLATGRYVVATRVGTAVDLLEPEHLLDYRGHWDTTYPDRLARKLGELAHDRDRTIARGLALRSLAESFDYDRIARSCASEIARVCERSAGSPARLTLGAGL
;
A
#
# COMPACT_ATOMS: atom_id res chain seq x y z
N MET A 1 12.71 -3.22 35.67
CA MET A 1 11.96 -2.66 34.51
C MET A 1 10.91 -3.69 34.15
N THR A 2 9.63 -3.29 34.11
CA THR A 2 8.55 -4.17 33.66
C THR A 2 8.87 -4.57 32.19
N PRO A 3 8.74 -5.86 31.82
CA PRO A 3 9.00 -6.25 30.46
C PRO A 3 8.05 -5.52 29.49
N VAL A 4 8.61 -4.99 28.42
CA VAL A 4 7.82 -4.35 27.35
C VAL A 4 7.10 -5.46 26.61
N GLY A 5 5.76 -5.42 26.56
CA GLY A 5 4.96 -6.45 25.92
C GLY A 5 5.25 -6.56 24.42
N VAL A 6 5.18 -5.45 23.68
CA VAL A 6 5.35 -5.44 22.22
C VAL A 6 6.32 -4.34 21.77
N GLN A 7 7.29 -4.68 20.91
CA GLN A 7 8.14 -3.68 20.24
C GLN A 7 7.95 -3.71 18.73
N PHE A 8 7.48 -2.58 18.18
CA PHE A 8 7.34 -2.36 16.73
C PHE A 8 8.65 -1.86 16.15
N LEU A 9 9.13 -2.50 15.09
CA LEU A 9 10.28 -2.08 14.30
C LEU A 9 9.80 -1.55 12.96
N VAL A 10 9.95 -0.24 12.73
CA VAL A 10 9.46 0.43 11.52
C VAL A 10 10.61 0.76 10.59
N ASN A 11 10.58 0.24 9.35
CA ASN A 11 11.58 0.49 8.30
C ASN A 11 11.44 1.88 7.63
N ALA A 12 10.89 2.84 8.33
CA ALA A 12 10.69 4.21 7.87
C ALA A 12 10.76 5.17 9.05
N GLY A 13 10.72 6.48 8.78
CA GLY A 13 10.64 7.50 9.84
C GLY A 13 9.22 7.73 10.37
N PRO A 14 9.09 8.50 11.46
CA PRO A 14 7.80 8.98 11.95
C PRO A 14 7.01 9.71 10.85
N GLY A 15 5.67 9.63 10.88
CA GLY A 15 4.78 10.25 9.89
C GLY A 15 4.75 9.54 8.52
N SER A 16 5.45 8.41 8.37
CA SER A 16 5.27 7.53 7.22
C SER A 16 4.01 6.66 7.37
N ALA A 17 3.49 6.13 6.28
CA ALA A 17 2.33 5.21 6.32
C ALA A 17 2.57 3.98 7.23
N ALA A 18 3.79 3.42 7.19
CA ALA A 18 4.16 2.32 8.08
C ALA A 18 4.25 2.77 9.54
N GLY A 19 4.75 3.98 9.80
CA GLY A 19 4.80 4.58 11.14
C GLY A 19 3.41 4.83 11.71
N GLU A 20 2.53 5.45 10.94
CA GLU A 20 1.13 5.70 11.33
C GLU A 20 0.42 4.37 11.67
N ARG A 21 0.59 3.34 10.82
CA ARG A 21 0.04 2.02 11.08
C ARG A 21 0.57 1.43 12.40
N ALA A 22 1.89 1.49 12.63
CA ALA A 22 2.51 0.99 13.85
C ALA A 22 1.99 1.70 15.10
N GLU A 23 1.91 3.03 15.08
CA GLU A 23 1.42 3.82 16.20
C GLU A 23 -0.05 3.54 16.53
N ARG A 24 -0.90 3.39 15.50
CA ARG A 24 -2.31 3.05 15.71
C ARG A 24 -2.49 1.65 16.29
N ILE A 25 -1.73 0.67 15.81
CA ILE A 25 -1.76 -0.69 16.39
C ILE A 25 -1.24 -0.66 17.83
N ALA A 26 -0.14 0.04 18.10
CA ALA A 26 0.45 0.14 19.43
C ALA A 26 -0.52 0.69 20.49
N ARG A 27 -1.40 1.63 20.10
CA ARG A 27 -2.44 2.17 20.99
C ARG A 27 -3.55 1.17 21.34
N MET A 28 -3.72 0.11 20.53
CA MET A 28 -4.76 -0.91 20.71
C MET A 28 -4.24 -2.19 21.38
N VAL A 29 -2.94 -2.28 21.66
CA VAL A 29 -2.33 -3.42 22.35
C VAL A 29 -2.60 -3.31 23.84
N ASP A 30 -3.04 -4.41 24.45
CA ASP A 30 -3.15 -4.53 25.90
C ASP A 30 -1.75 -4.73 26.50
N GLY A 31 -1.18 -3.68 27.08
CA GLY A 31 0.16 -3.68 27.68
C GLY A 31 1.07 -2.59 27.14
N ASP A 32 2.36 -2.70 27.45
CA ASP A 32 3.35 -1.73 27.00
C ASP A 32 3.71 -1.97 25.54
N ALA A 33 3.68 -0.92 24.73
CA ALA A 33 4.08 -0.95 23.34
C ALA A 33 5.11 0.15 23.05
N ILE A 34 6.21 -0.21 22.39
CA ILE A 34 7.25 0.73 21.95
C ILE A 34 7.35 0.71 20.45
N VAL A 35 7.40 1.90 19.81
CA VAL A 35 7.63 2.03 18.37
C VAL A 35 9.05 2.55 18.14
N THR A 36 9.85 1.75 17.45
CA THR A 36 11.24 2.04 17.10
C THR A 36 11.36 2.32 15.60
N TYR A 37 11.80 3.51 15.25
CA TYR A 37 11.95 3.96 13.88
C TYR A 37 13.40 3.87 13.38
N ARG A 38 13.55 3.63 12.10
CA ARG A 38 14.83 3.75 11.43
C ARG A 38 15.32 5.21 11.42
N LYS A 39 16.55 5.46 11.86
CA LYS A 39 17.11 6.82 12.05
C LYS A 39 18.22 7.23 11.07
N GLY A 40 18.74 6.34 10.22
CA GLY A 40 19.89 6.67 9.39
C GLY A 40 20.22 5.63 8.32
N THR A 41 21.51 5.27 8.17
CA THR A 41 21.96 4.33 7.15
C THR A 41 21.60 2.89 7.50
N ARG A 42 21.26 2.11 6.51
CA ARG A 42 20.69 0.74 6.66
C ARG A 42 21.44 -0.18 7.62
N ARG A 43 22.80 -0.14 7.67
CA ARG A 43 23.60 -1.03 8.53
C ARG A 43 23.66 -0.55 9.97
N ALA A 44 23.92 0.73 10.20
CA ALA A 44 23.99 1.30 11.54
C ALA A 44 22.62 1.18 12.26
N ASP A 45 21.53 1.41 11.55
CA ASP A 45 20.18 1.30 12.09
C ASP A 45 19.82 -0.13 12.47
N ALA A 46 20.18 -1.11 11.64
CA ALA A 46 19.93 -2.51 11.93
C ALA A 46 20.56 -2.93 13.28
N VAL A 47 21.83 -2.55 13.49
CA VAL A 47 22.54 -2.83 14.76
C VAL A 47 21.90 -2.08 15.94
N ALA A 48 21.52 -0.83 15.75
CA ALA A 48 20.86 -0.02 16.78
C ALA A 48 19.51 -0.62 17.19
N MET A 49 18.68 -0.98 16.20
CA MET A 49 17.38 -1.61 16.44
C MET A 49 17.52 -2.96 17.15
N ALA A 50 18.49 -3.81 16.74
CA ALA A 50 18.75 -5.08 17.40
C ALA A 50 19.19 -4.91 18.86
N ARG A 51 20.05 -3.94 19.16
CA ARG A 51 20.47 -3.61 20.52
C ARG A 51 19.30 -3.11 21.38
N GLU A 52 18.40 -2.36 20.78
CA GLU A 52 17.21 -1.85 21.45
C GLU A 52 16.24 -2.99 21.79
N VAL A 53 15.98 -3.91 20.84
CA VAL A 53 15.21 -5.14 21.11
C VAL A 53 15.84 -5.99 22.21
N ALA A 54 17.17 -6.18 22.17
CA ALA A 54 17.87 -6.94 23.18
C ALA A 54 17.77 -6.30 24.59
N ARG A 55 17.83 -4.96 24.67
CA ARG A 55 17.73 -4.20 25.94
C ARG A 55 16.30 -4.22 26.50
N ASN A 56 15.31 -3.98 25.63
CA ASN A 56 13.92 -3.89 26.04
C ASN A 56 13.33 -5.28 26.35
N ALA A 57 13.89 -6.31 25.76
CA ALA A 57 13.48 -7.70 25.96
C ALA A 57 11.96 -7.93 25.78
N PRO A 58 11.33 -7.45 24.69
CA PRO A 58 9.89 -7.55 24.51
C PRO A 58 9.44 -9.01 24.37
N GLU A 59 8.19 -9.30 24.70
CA GLU A 59 7.57 -10.60 24.46
C GLU A 59 7.34 -10.85 22.97
N VAL A 60 6.90 -9.81 22.26
CA VAL A 60 6.66 -9.83 20.81
C VAL A 60 7.46 -8.72 20.13
N VAL A 61 8.16 -9.07 19.04
CA VAL A 61 8.70 -8.09 18.10
C VAL A 61 7.81 -8.08 16.86
N TYR A 62 7.26 -6.90 16.54
CA TYR A 62 6.41 -6.66 15.39
C TYR A 62 7.22 -5.92 14.30
N ALA A 63 7.65 -6.64 13.29
CA ALA A 63 8.47 -6.11 12.19
C ALA A 63 7.58 -5.55 11.09
N MET A 64 7.56 -4.22 10.95
CA MET A 64 6.88 -3.52 9.86
C MET A 64 7.77 -3.52 8.63
N ASP A 65 7.55 -4.45 7.73
CA ASP A 65 8.31 -4.73 6.52
C ASP A 65 9.38 -5.84 6.69
N LEU A 66 9.55 -6.61 5.64
CA LEU A 66 10.57 -7.67 5.52
C LEU A 66 12.01 -7.18 5.70
N ALA A 67 12.28 -5.91 5.41
CA ALA A 67 13.63 -5.34 5.55
C ALA A 67 14.13 -5.31 7.00
N VAL A 68 13.25 -5.25 7.99
CA VAL A 68 13.60 -5.27 9.43
C VAL A 68 13.37 -6.64 10.08
N ALA A 69 12.70 -7.57 9.41
CA ALA A 69 12.43 -8.91 9.93
C ALA A 69 13.72 -9.72 10.29
N PRO A 70 14.81 -9.71 9.49
CA PRO A 70 16.05 -10.40 9.87
C PRO A 70 16.70 -9.80 11.12
N VAL A 71 16.57 -8.47 11.32
CA VAL A 71 17.08 -7.79 12.52
C VAL A 71 16.31 -8.28 13.74
N ALA A 72 15.00 -8.34 13.63
CA ALA A 72 14.14 -8.89 14.66
C ALA A 72 14.48 -10.36 14.95
N ALA A 73 14.54 -11.20 13.92
CA ALA A 73 14.84 -12.62 14.05
C ALA A 73 16.18 -12.88 14.73
N TRP A 74 17.23 -12.10 14.40
CA TRP A 74 18.53 -12.19 15.04
C TRP A 74 18.52 -11.76 16.51
N ALA A 75 17.80 -10.68 16.84
CA ALA A 75 17.70 -10.17 18.21
C ALA A 75 16.87 -11.09 19.14
N LEU A 76 16.10 -12.00 18.56
CA LEU A 76 15.26 -12.97 19.29
C LEU A 76 15.92 -14.29 19.61
N ASP A 77 17.23 -14.44 19.30
CA ASP A 77 17.96 -15.67 19.52
C ASP A 77 17.93 -16.07 21.02
N GLY A 78 17.21 -17.16 21.37
CA GLY A 78 17.04 -17.63 22.73
C GLY A 78 15.64 -18.15 23.13
N GLY A 79 14.64 -18.19 22.23
CA GLY A 79 13.56 -19.19 22.34
C GLY A 79 12.25 -18.85 23.05
N ARG A 80 12.06 -17.69 23.68
CA ARG A 80 10.77 -17.32 24.32
C ARG A 80 10.04 -16.16 23.69
N ARG A 81 10.66 -15.45 22.77
CA ARG A 81 10.09 -14.25 22.16
C ARG A 81 9.49 -14.57 20.80
N ARG A 82 8.46 -13.81 20.41
CA ARG A 82 7.71 -14.02 19.18
C ARG A 82 8.03 -12.97 18.14
N LEU A 83 8.00 -13.37 16.87
CA LEU A 83 8.17 -12.49 15.73
C LEU A 83 6.89 -12.46 14.90
N ILE A 84 6.33 -11.26 14.74
CA ILE A 84 5.28 -10.98 13.75
C ILE A 84 5.91 -10.18 12.61
N VAL A 85 5.71 -10.60 11.39
CA VAL A 85 6.11 -9.85 10.18
C VAL A 85 4.87 -9.31 9.50
N ASP A 86 4.80 -7.98 9.37
CA ASP A 86 3.70 -7.27 8.73
C ASP A 86 4.20 -6.64 7.43
N THR A 87 3.75 -7.12 6.27
CA THR A 87 4.23 -6.68 4.97
C THR A 87 3.09 -6.42 3.99
N GLY A 88 3.21 -5.31 3.24
CA GLY A 88 2.31 -4.97 2.13
C GLY A 88 2.92 -5.24 0.76
N ASP A 89 4.16 -5.68 0.71
CA ASP A 89 4.92 -5.87 -0.53
C ASP A 89 5.47 -7.31 -0.65
N ALA A 90 5.68 -7.74 -1.90
CA ALA A 90 6.40 -8.95 -2.27
C ALA A 90 7.73 -8.55 -2.97
N PRO A 91 8.81 -8.29 -2.22
CA PRO A 91 10.03 -7.70 -2.75
C PRO A 91 10.69 -8.52 -3.84
N LEU A 92 10.70 -9.85 -3.73
CA LEU A 92 11.27 -10.73 -4.74
C LEU A 92 10.50 -10.62 -6.05
N ALA A 93 9.19 -10.73 -6.01
CA ALA A 93 8.33 -10.62 -7.20
C ALA A 93 8.50 -9.26 -7.89
N PHE A 94 8.61 -8.17 -7.11
CA PHE A 94 8.87 -6.83 -7.65
C PHE A 94 10.25 -6.73 -8.33
N LEU A 95 11.30 -7.30 -7.74
CA LEU A 95 12.65 -7.31 -8.33
C LEU A 95 12.74 -8.18 -9.58
N GLU A 96 11.96 -9.23 -9.67
CA GLU A 96 11.81 -10.06 -10.87
C GLU A 96 11.12 -9.27 -11.98
N LEU A 97 10.02 -8.58 -11.66
CA LEU A 97 9.27 -7.73 -12.59
C LEU A 97 10.15 -6.65 -13.25
N ILE A 98 10.96 -5.93 -12.47
CA ILE A 98 11.83 -4.87 -13.01
C ILE A 98 13.15 -5.39 -13.61
N GLY A 99 13.34 -6.71 -13.71
CA GLY A 99 14.55 -7.31 -14.24
C GLY A 99 15.81 -6.98 -13.44
N ALA A 100 15.71 -6.92 -12.11
CA ALA A 100 16.84 -6.63 -11.22
C ALA A 100 17.95 -7.70 -11.33
N SER A 101 19.18 -7.33 -10.95
CA SER A 101 20.33 -8.24 -10.99
C SER A 101 20.09 -9.50 -10.16
N ALA A 102 20.76 -10.61 -10.53
CA ALA A 102 20.67 -11.88 -9.81
C ALA A 102 21.03 -11.72 -8.31
N THR A 103 22.03 -10.89 -8.01
CA THR A 103 22.45 -10.60 -6.62
C THR A 103 21.33 -9.95 -5.82
N ARG A 104 20.62 -8.95 -6.39
CA ARG A 104 19.50 -8.29 -5.71
C ARG A 104 18.32 -9.24 -5.48
N ARG A 105 18.01 -10.09 -6.47
CA ARG A 105 16.97 -11.11 -6.33
C ARG A 105 17.34 -12.17 -5.29
N ALA A 106 18.60 -12.63 -5.27
CA ALA A 106 19.08 -13.57 -4.26
C ALA A 106 18.99 -12.98 -2.84
N MET A 107 19.34 -11.68 -2.68
CA MET A 107 19.19 -10.99 -1.40
C MET A 107 17.71 -10.88 -0.97
N ALA A 108 16.80 -10.52 -1.87
CA ALA A 108 15.38 -10.46 -1.55
C ALA A 108 14.84 -11.83 -1.15
N ARG A 109 15.19 -12.88 -1.88
CA ARG A 109 14.83 -14.27 -1.54
C ARG A 109 15.33 -14.68 -0.15
N ALA A 110 16.56 -14.31 0.21
CA ALA A 110 17.08 -14.56 1.54
C ALA A 110 16.33 -13.79 2.63
N LEU A 111 15.97 -12.51 2.39
CA LEU A 111 15.18 -11.71 3.31
C LEU A 111 13.78 -12.29 3.53
N GLU A 112 13.10 -12.70 2.46
CA GLU A 112 11.79 -13.34 2.54
C GLU A 112 11.87 -14.69 3.26
N SER A 113 12.86 -15.53 2.92
CA SER A 113 13.07 -16.83 3.55
C SER A 113 13.31 -16.70 5.06
N VAL A 114 14.15 -15.75 5.48
CA VAL A 114 14.41 -15.51 6.91
C VAL A 114 13.19 -14.87 7.58
N GLY A 115 12.58 -13.85 6.96
CA GLY A 115 11.44 -13.15 7.52
C GLY A 115 10.24 -14.07 7.72
N TYR A 116 9.84 -14.79 6.68
CA TYR A 116 8.68 -15.69 6.75
C TYR A 116 8.99 -16.97 7.55
N GLY A 117 10.18 -17.56 7.34
CA GLY A 117 10.54 -18.82 8.00
C GLY A 117 10.81 -18.73 9.51
N ARG A 118 11.10 -17.54 10.01
CA ARG A 118 11.34 -17.29 11.44
C ARG A 118 10.18 -16.65 12.17
N SER A 119 9.16 -16.20 11.44
CA SER A 119 7.97 -15.56 12.05
C SER A 119 7.02 -16.58 12.66
N ASP A 120 6.43 -16.22 13.79
CA ASP A 120 5.30 -16.92 14.41
C ASP A 120 3.97 -16.56 13.73
N LEU A 121 3.93 -15.39 13.06
CA LEU A 121 2.82 -14.92 12.25
C LEU A 121 3.32 -13.98 11.14
N VAL A 122 2.78 -14.14 9.95
CA VAL A 122 2.91 -13.18 8.84
C VAL A 122 1.58 -12.49 8.64
N ILE A 123 1.57 -11.17 8.67
CA ILE A 123 0.40 -10.35 8.31
C ILE A 123 0.65 -9.78 6.91
N VAL A 124 -0.27 -10.05 6.00
CA VAL A 124 -0.27 -9.53 4.62
C VAL A 124 -1.51 -8.70 4.35
N ARG A 125 -1.50 -7.92 3.26
CA ARG A 125 -2.57 -6.97 2.96
C ARG A 125 -3.74 -7.57 2.18
N GLY A 126 -3.51 -8.64 1.42
CA GLY A 126 -4.52 -9.20 0.53
C GLY A 126 -4.49 -10.71 0.45
N ARG A 127 -5.61 -11.27 0.01
CA ARG A 127 -5.83 -12.72 -0.08
C ARG A 127 -4.82 -13.41 -0.98
N TYR A 128 -4.54 -12.86 -2.16
CA TYR A 128 -3.57 -13.46 -3.09
C TYR A 128 -2.20 -13.70 -2.44
N HIS A 129 -1.68 -12.71 -1.69
CA HIS A 129 -0.39 -12.86 -1.02
C HIS A 129 -0.43 -13.96 0.07
N ALA A 130 -1.53 -14.04 0.81
CA ALA A 130 -1.71 -15.12 1.79
C ALA A 130 -1.75 -16.49 1.13
N GLU A 131 -2.46 -16.65 0.01
CA GLU A 131 -2.52 -17.90 -0.76
C GLU A 131 -1.14 -18.32 -1.28
N GLN A 132 -0.33 -17.36 -1.78
CA GLN A 132 1.03 -17.62 -2.22
C GLN A 132 1.93 -18.11 -1.06
N LEU A 133 1.81 -17.49 0.12
CA LEU A 133 2.56 -17.92 1.30
C LEU A 133 2.11 -19.29 1.79
N HIS A 134 0.81 -19.59 1.80
CA HIS A 134 0.30 -20.91 2.14
C HIS A 134 0.81 -21.98 1.16
N ALA A 135 0.78 -21.69 -0.14
CA ALA A 135 1.33 -22.59 -1.17
C ALA A 135 2.84 -22.82 -1.01
N ALA A 136 3.57 -21.83 -0.48
CA ALA A 136 4.99 -21.95 -0.13
C ALA A 136 5.24 -22.66 1.22
N GLY A 137 4.20 -23.12 1.92
CA GLY A 137 4.31 -23.87 3.18
C GLY A 137 4.29 -23.04 4.46
N HIS A 138 3.98 -21.73 4.35
CA HIS A 138 3.79 -20.86 5.53
C HIS A 138 2.33 -20.94 6.00
N HIS A 139 2.09 -21.57 7.17
CA HIS A 139 0.74 -21.83 7.66
C HIS A 139 0.18 -20.78 8.60
N HIS A 140 1.04 -19.93 9.19
CA HIS A 140 0.65 -18.85 10.10
C HIS A 140 0.63 -17.52 9.35
N VAL A 141 -0.41 -17.32 8.54
CA VAL A 141 -0.61 -16.11 7.74
C VAL A 141 -1.99 -15.54 8.05
N SER A 142 -2.06 -14.23 8.28
CA SER A 142 -3.31 -13.49 8.47
C SER A 142 -3.41 -12.35 7.46
N VAL A 143 -4.63 -12.08 7.00
CA VAL A 143 -4.89 -10.97 6.06
C VAL A 143 -5.46 -9.80 6.84
N VAL A 144 -4.71 -8.69 6.92
CA VAL A 144 -5.15 -7.45 7.53
C VAL A 144 -4.78 -6.28 6.63
N ALA A 145 -5.76 -5.68 6.00
CA ALA A 145 -5.59 -4.61 5.01
C ALA A 145 -4.92 -3.35 5.58
N ASP A 146 -4.59 -2.40 4.71
CA ASP A 146 -4.21 -1.06 5.15
C ASP A 146 -5.44 -0.29 5.65
N GLY A 147 -5.23 0.53 6.67
CA GLY A 147 -6.27 1.37 7.23
C GLY A 147 -6.38 2.74 6.53
N VAL A 148 -7.51 3.36 6.72
CA VAL A 148 -7.80 4.73 6.31
C VAL A 148 -8.52 5.49 7.43
N ASP A 149 -8.20 6.76 7.59
CA ASP A 149 -8.87 7.64 8.56
C ASP A 149 -10.17 8.17 7.93
N LEU A 150 -11.30 7.58 8.35
CA LEU A 150 -12.61 7.91 7.79
C LEU A 150 -13.13 9.31 8.21
N ASP A 151 -12.64 9.85 9.31
CA ASP A 151 -12.99 11.20 9.77
C ASP A 151 -12.24 12.27 8.97
N LEU A 152 -10.97 12.01 8.70
CA LEU A 152 -10.12 12.90 7.93
C LEU A 152 -10.42 12.83 6.42
N LEU A 153 -10.63 11.63 5.89
CA LEU A 153 -10.83 11.38 4.46
C LEU A 153 -12.33 11.32 4.11
N GLN A 154 -13.03 12.41 4.39
CA GLN A 154 -14.42 12.59 3.96
C GLN A 154 -14.49 13.39 2.68
N PRO A 155 -15.57 13.24 1.86
CA PRO A 155 -15.84 14.12 0.75
C PRO A 155 -15.87 15.58 1.23
N LYS A 156 -15.24 16.49 0.50
CA LYS A 156 -15.19 17.92 0.80
C LYS A 156 -15.91 18.72 -0.27
N GLU A 157 -16.56 19.81 0.14
CA GLU A 157 -17.03 20.82 -0.79
C GLU A 157 -15.82 21.59 -1.36
N VAL A 158 -15.70 21.63 -2.68
CA VAL A 158 -14.54 22.19 -3.39
C VAL A 158 -14.89 23.00 -4.63
N THR A 159 -16.13 23.47 -4.74
CA THR A 159 -16.63 24.21 -5.91
C THR A 159 -15.75 25.43 -6.22
N ASP A 160 -15.45 26.25 -5.22
CA ASP A 160 -14.61 27.43 -5.39
C ASP A 160 -13.20 27.06 -5.84
N LEU A 161 -12.62 26.02 -5.26
CA LEU A 161 -11.28 25.54 -5.63
C LEU A 161 -11.27 24.94 -7.05
N ARG A 162 -12.32 24.24 -7.45
CA ARG A 162 -12.47 23.74 -8.84
C ARG A 162 -12.49 24.90 -9.83
N THR A 163 -13.27 25.94 -9.55
CA THR A 163 -13.36 27.14 -10.40
C THR A 163 -12.01 27.88 -10.48
N GLN A 164 -11.32 28.04 -9.35
CA GLN A 164 -9.97 28.66 -9.31
C GLN A 164 -8.94 27.89 -10.13
N LEU A 165 -9.05 26.56 -10.18
CA LEU A 165 -8.16 25.69 -10.93
C LEU A 165 -8.62 25.41 -12.37
N GLY A 166 -9.78 25.94 -12.78
CA GLY A 166 -10.34 25.70 -14.11
C GLY A 166 -10.87 24.27 -14.32
N LEU A 167 -11.24 23.57 -13.24
CA LEU A 167 -11.70 22.17 -13.25
C LEU A 167 -13.22 22.00 -13.21
N ASP A 168 -13.96 23.06 -13.45
CA ASP A 168 -15.43 23.09 -13.34
C ASP A 168 -16.14 22.61 -14.61
N ARG A 169 -15.48 22.69 -15.77
CA ARG A 169 -16.09 22.43 -17.08
C ARG A 169 -16.16 20.96 -17.44
N ARG A 170 -15.09 20.20 -17.16
CA ARG A 170 -14.90 18.82 -17.61
C ARG A 170 -15.03 17.84 -16.44
N MET A 171 -15.30 16.58 -16.77
CA MET A 171 -15.11 15.50 -15.81
C MET A 171 -13.63 15.43 -15.44
N THR A 172 -13.35 15.30 -14.14
CA THR A 172 -11.97 15.22 -13.65
C THR A 172 -11.62 13.81 -13.20
N VAL A 173 -10.47 13.32 -13.66
CA VAL A 173 -9.94 12.00 -13.32
C VAL A 173 -8.64 12.14 -12.51
N GLY A 174 -8.64 11.64 -11.28
CA GLY A 174 -7.53 11.77 -10.34
C GLY A 174 -6.64 10.54 -10.26
N VAL A 175 -5.34 10.77 -10.17
CA VAL A 175 -4.34 9.76 -9.79
C VAL A 175 -3.50 10.31 -8.64
N GLN A 176 -3.45 9.56 -7.51
CA GLN A 176 -2.63 9.93 -6.36
C GLN A 176 -1.45 8.97 -6.21
N GLY A 177 -0.27 9.48 -5.88
CA GLY A 177 0.85 8.63 -5.50
C GLY A 177 2.23 9.20 -5.72
N ASN A 178 3.23 8.31 -5.66
CA ASN A 178 4.60 8.61 -6.07
C ASN A 178 4.76 8.30 -7.56
N PHE A 179 4.97 9.33 -8.37
CA PHE A 179 5.05 9.23 -9.82
C PHE A 179 6.45 8.77 -10.24
N THR A 180 6.67 7.45 -10.20
CA THR A 180 7.88 6.82 -10.72
C THR A 180 7.78 6.68 -12.23
N TRP A 181 8.90 6.85 -12.93
CA TRP A 181 9.01 6.61 -14.36
C TRP A 181 9.96 5.46 -14.63
N TYR A 182 9.58 4.57 -15.53
CA TYR A 182 10.38 3.42 -15.94
C TYR A 182 10.85 3.64 -17.41
N PRO A 183 12.07 4.14 -17.63
CA PRO A 183 12.54 4.50 -18.99
C PRO A 183 12.49 3.35 -19.99
N LYS A 184 12.77 2.13 -19.55
CA LYS A 184 12.72 0.92 -20.40
C LYS A 184 11.32 0.58 -20.88
N LEU A 185 10.29 0.95 -20.13
CA LEU A 185 8.89 0.74 -20.46
C LEU A 185 8.28 1.95 -21.18
N GLY A 186 8.94 3.11 -21.09
CA GLY A 186 8.42 4.37 -21.65
C GLY A 186 7.22 4.92 -20.88
N GLY A 187 7.03 4.55 -19.60
CA GLY A 187 5.89 4.98 -18.80
C GLY A 187 6.05 4.77 -17.32
N GLY A 188 4.99 5.06 -16.57
CA GLY A 188 4.92 4.98 -15.12
C GLY A 188 3.50 5.26 -14.62
N LEU A 189 3.33 5.55 -13.34
CA LEU A 189 2.03 5.87 -12.78
C LEU A 189 1.41 7.08 -13.52
N GLY A 190 0.15 6.95 -13.97
CA GLY A 190 -0.59 8.00 -14.68
C GLY A 190 -0.31 8.09 -16.19
N TRP A 191 0.64 7.31 -16.72
CA TRP A 191 0.94 7.24 -18.14
C TRP A 191 -0.29 6.90 -18.98
N ASP A 192 -1.03 5.92 -18.54
CA ASP A 192 -2.24 5.39 -19.15
C ASP A 192 -3.35 6.44 -19.29
N LEU A 193 -3.52 7.28 -18.27
CA LEU A 193 -4.51 8.36 -18.30
C LEU A 193 -4.15 9.43 -19.34
N VAL A 194 -2.88 9.89 -19.37
CA VAL A 194 -2.44 10.88 -20.35
C VAL A 194 -2.58 10.33 -21.78
N GLN A 195 -2.23 9.05 -21.98
CA GLN A 195 -2.40 8.38 -23.27
C GLN A 195 -3.88 8.24 -23.67
N ALA A 196 -4.76 7.90 -22.73
CA ALA A 196 -6.18 7.77 -22.99
C ALA A 196 -6.79 9.11 -23.43
N ILE A 197 -6.48 10.18 -22.70
CA ILE A 197 -6.97 11.53 -23.02
C ILE A 197 -6.44 11.99 -24.39
N GLY A 198 -5.13 11.87 -24.62
CA GLY A 198 -4.51 12.42 -25.83
C GLY A 198 -4.81 11.64 -27.10
N ARG A 199 -4.85 10.30 -27.05
CA ARG A 199 -5.12 9.48 -28.24
C ARG A 199 -6.57 9.54 -28.70
N HIS A 200 -7.49 9.74 -27.78
CA HIS A 200 -8.94 9.71 -28.05
C HIS A 200 -9.59 11.08 -27.94
N ASP A 201 -8.79 12.13 -27.76
CA ASP A 201 -9.25 13.53 -27.58
C ASP A 201 -10.43 13.66 -26.60
N LEU A 202 -10.30 12.98 -25.44
CA LEU A 202 -11.34 12.98 -24.43
C LEU A 202 -11.47 14.38 -23.80
N ASP A 203 -12.69 14.88 -23.67
CA ASP A 203 -12.97 16.14 -22.98
C ASP A 203 -12.99 15.93 -21.45
N ILE A 204 -11.81 15.61 -20.91
CA ILE A 204 -11.55 15.21 -19.52
C ILE A 204 -10.30 15.91 -19.02
N ASP A 205 -10.30 16.35 -17.75
CA ASP A 205 -9.13 16.85 -17.05
C ASP A 205 -8.49 15.75 -16.20
N ALA A 206 -7.15 15.59 -16.29
CA ALA A 206 -6.36 14.72 -15.43
C ALA A 206 -5.80 15.51 -14.25
N VAL A 207 -5.99 15.01 -13.03
CA VAL A 207 -5.48 15.61 -11.80
C VAL A 207 -4.48 14.67 -11.15
N PHE A 208 -3.19 15.06 -11.09
CA PHE A 208 -2.12 14.30 -10.49
C PHE A 208 -1.75 14.85 -9.12
N ILE A 209 -1.97 14.04 -8.06
CA ILE A 209 -1.75 14.42 -6.66
C ILE A 209 -0.56 13.63 -6.12
N GLY A 210 0.55 14.31 -5.87
CA GLY A 210 1.78 13.68 -5.37
C GLY A 210 3.03 14.22 -6.03
N GLU A 211 4.13 13.53 -5.85
CA GLU A 211 5.44 13.91 -6.35
C GLU A 211 6.15 12.75 -7.02
N GLY A 212 7.26 13.03 -7.69
CA GLY A 212 8.12 12.01 -8.29
C GLY A 212 8.66 12.43 -9.66
N PRO A 213 9.75 11.77 -10.09
CA PRO A 213 10.44 12.13 -11.35
C PRO A 213 9.57 11.90 -12.60
N GLY A 214 8.52 11.08 -12.50
CA GLY A 214 7.61 10.81 -13.61
C GLY A 214 6.71 11.98 -13.99
N LEU A 215 6.46 12.95 -13.10
CA LEU A 215 5.60 14.10 -13.40
C LEU A 215 6.12 14.93 -14.59
N ALA A 216 7.44 15.15 -14.68
CA ALA A 216 8.03 15.86 -15.81
C ALA A 216 7.81 15.10 -17.13
N GLN A 217 7.89 13.77 -17.09
CA GLN A 217 7.67 12.92 -18.27
C GLN A 217 6.20 12.91 -18.69
N LEU A 218 5.27 12.90 -17.71
CA LEU A 218 3.84 13.00 -18.00
C LEU A 218 3.49 14.34 -18.63
N ARG A 219 4.08 15.44 -18.15
CA ARG A 219 3.90 16.78 -18.74
C ARG A 219 4.37 16.82 -20.18
N LEU A 220 5.60 16.37 -20.45
CA LEU A 220 6.14 16.30 -21.81
C LEU A 220 5.30 15.42 -22.75
N MET A 221 4.73 14.35 -22.23
CA MET A 221 3.81 13.49 -22.97
C MET A 221 2.51 14.22 -23.29
N ALA A 222 1.91 14.90 -22.33
CA ALA A 222 0.69 15.67 -22.52
C ALA A 222 0.87 16.78 -23.58
N GLU A 223 2.00 17.50 -23.52
CA GLU A 223 2.36 18.50 -24.53
C GLU A 223 2.48 17.90 -25.94
N ARG A 224 3.15 16.76 -26.09
CA ARG A 224 3.30 16.05 -27.37
C ARG A 224 1.97 15.56 -27.94
N LEU A 225 1.03 15.22 -27.07
CA LEU A 225 -0.31 14.78 -27.45
C LEU A 225 -1.31 15.94 -27.62
N GLY A 226 -0.87 17.19 -27.41
CA GLY A 226 -1.72 18.39 -27.54
C GLY A 226 -2.76 18.55 -26.43
N VAL A 227 -2.55 17.92 -25.26
CA VAL A 227 -3.48 17.95 -24.11
C VAL A 227 -2.85 18.49 -22.84
N GLY A 228 -1.79 19.31 -22.99
CA GLY A 228 -1.07 19.89 -21.83
C GLY A 228 -1.94 20.76 -20.94
N ASP A 229 -2.93 21.44 -21.49
CA ASP A 229 -3.92 22.28 -20.79
C ASP A 229 -4.93 21.46 -19.95
N ARG A 230 -5.05 20.16 -20.23
CA ARG A 230 -5.94 19.21 -19.53
C ARG A 230 -5.22 18.41 -18.41
N VAL A 231 -3.93 18.68 -18.18
CA VAL A 231 -3.12 17.93 -17.21
C VAL A 231 -2.69 18.84 -16.07
N HIS A 232 -3.29 18.63 -14.90
CA HIS A 232 -3.10 19.44 -13.70
C HIS A 232 -2.27 18.69 -12.67
N MET A 233 -1.13 19.26 -12.27
CA MET A 233 -0.20 18.65 -11.31
C MET A 233 -0.24 19.41 -9.99
N MET A 234 -0.84 18.80 -8.94
CA MET A 234 -1.05 19.42 -7.64
C MET A 234 0.19 19.36 -6.75
N GLY A 235 1.20 18.57 -7.13
CA GLY A 235 2.36 18.34 -6.27
C GLY A 235 2.02 17.51 -5.03
N ARG A 236 2.99 17.45 -4.09
CA ARG A 236 2.80 16.78 -2.80
C ARG A 236 1.87 17.60 -1.92
N VAL A 237 0.82 16.97 -1.43
CA VAL A 237 -0.12 17.57 -0.48
C VAL A 237 0.03 16.93 0.90
N ALA A 238 -0.24 17.68 1.96
CA ALA A 238 -0.28 17.12 3.31
C ALA A 238 -1.43 16.11 3.43
N TYR A 239 -1.27 15.06 4.22
CA TYR A 239 -2.30 14.03 4.41
C TYR A 239 -3.63 14.64 4.90
N SER A 240 -3.57 15.66 5.77
CA SER A 240 -4.74 16.41 6.23
C SER A 240 -5.51 17.16 5.13
N GLN A 241 -4.87 17.44 4.00
CA GLN A 241 -5.50 18.10 2.85
C GLN A 241 -5.86 17.13 1.72
N LEU A 242 -5.48 15.86 1.85
CA LEU A 242 -5.65 14.88 0.78
C LEU A 242 -7.11 14.71 0.37
N ALA A 243 -8.05 14.74 1.32
CA ALA A 243 -9.47 14.68 1.05
C ALA A 243 -9.93 15.84 0.16
N THR A 244 -9.47 17.07 0.40
CA THR A 244 -9.79 18.25 -0.41
C THR A 244 -9.33 18.08 -1.86
N TYR A 245 -8.08 17.65 -2.05
CA TYR A 245 -7.56 17.46 -3.41
C TYR A 245 -8.18 16.27 -4.15
N LEU A 246 -8.48 15.17 -3.44
CA LEU A 246 -9.23 14.06 -4.04
C LEU A 246 -10.69 14.44 -4.36
N SER A 247 -11.27 15.36 -3.60
CA SER A 247 -12.61 15.88 -3.88
C SER A 247 -12.69 16.75 -5.14
N LEU A 248 -11.55 17.21 -5.67
CA LEU A 248 -11.50 17.82 -7.01
C LEU A 248 -11.83 16.81 -8.12
N CYS A 249 -11.68 15.51 -7.85
CA CYS A 249 -11.86 14.47 -8.85
C CYS A 249 -13.27 13.88 -8.81
N ASP A 250 -13.88 13.67 -9.95
CA ASP A 250 -15.13 12.93 -10.09
C ASP A 250 -14.86 11.42 -10.10
N VAL A 251 -13.77 11.04 -10.76
CA VAL A 251 -13.28 9.65 -10.89
C VAL A 251 -11.85 9.56 -10.37
N THR A 252 -11.49 8.46 -9.73
CA THR A 252 -10.11 8.14 -9.38
C THR A 252 -9.67 6.86 -10.08
N LEU A 253 -8.42 6.85 -10.51
CA LEU A 253 -7.86 5.74 -11.26
C LEU A 253 -6.86 4.95 -10.40
N LEU A 254 -7.11 3.65 -10.29
CA LEU A 254 -6.25 2.68 -9.62
C LEU A 254 -5.68 1.69 -10.64
N THR A 255 -4.61 2.07 -11.33
CA THR A 255 -3.93 1.18 -12.25
C THR A 255 -2.86 0.37 -11.53
N GLN A 256 -3.00 -0.95 -11.55
CA GLN A 256 -1.99 -1.93 -11.19
C GLN A 256 -1.77 -2.84 -12.39
N THR A 257 -0.52 -3.26 -12.60
CA THR A 257 -0.14 -4.18 -13.66
C THR A 257 -0.55 -5.61 -13.31
N ASP A 258 -0.80 -6.46 -14.31
CA ASP A 258 -1.18 -7.85 -14.10
C ASP A 258 0.09 -8.72 -13.95
N ASP A 259 0.66 -8.71 -12.76
CA ASP A 259 1.85 -9.46 -12.38
C ASP A 259 1.83 -9.84 -10.88
N PRO A 260 2.61 -10.85 -10.46
CA PRO A 260 2.58 -11.35 -9.08
C PRO A 260 2.87 -10.28 -8.01
N SER A 261 3.72 -9.30 -8.30
CA SER A 261 4.01 -8.21 -7.36
C SER A 261 2.78 -7.32 -7.14
N SER A 262 2.08 -6.98 -8.21
CA SER A 262 0.89 -6.14 -8.15
C SER A 262 -0.31 -6.87 -7.53
N TRP A 263 -0.45 -8.16 -7.79
CA TRP A 263 -1.46 -9.00 -7.15
C TRP A 263 -1.24 -9.14 -5.64
N ALA A 264 0.01 -9.26 -5.20
CA ALA A 264 0.34 -9.35 -3.77
C ALA A 264 0.19 -8.00 -3.05
N ARG A 265 0.42 -6.89 -3.77
CA ARG A 265 0.37 -5.54 -3.21
C ARG A 265 -1.04 -5.02 -3.12
N THR A 266 -1.55 -4.89 -1.91
CA THR A 266 -2.73 -4.06 -1.65
C THR A 266 -2.28 -2.62 -1.46
N THR A 267 -2.85 -1.72 -2.24
CA THR A 267 -2.48 -0.30 -2.18
C THR A 267 -3.45 0.48 -1.29
N GLY A 268 -2.93 1.26 -0.36
CA GLY A 268 -3.71 2.20 0.47
C GLY A 268 -4.48 3.26 -0.34
N LYS A 269 -4.27 3.34 -1.66
CA LYS A 269 -5.05 4.23 -2.53
C LYS A 269 -6.51 3.82 -2.64
N LEU A 270 -6.79 2.52 -2.73
CA LEU A 270 -8.17 2.04 -2.85
C LEU A 270 -9.04 2.47 -1.67
N PRO A 271 -8.69 2.17 -0.41
CA PRO A 271 -9.46 2.69 0.73
C PRO A 271 -9.54 4.21 0.76
N THR A 272 -8.46 4.92 0.39
CA THR A 272 -8.45 6.38 0.35
C THR A 272 -9.45 6.94 -0.67
N TYR A 273 -9.51 6.36 -1.87
CA TYR A 273 -10.45 6.77 -2.91
C TYR A 273 -11.90 6.48 -2.52
N LEU A 274 -12.15 5.32 -1.96
CA LEU A 274 -13.47 4.96 -1.43
C LEU A 274 -13.91 5.90 -0.30
N ALA A 275 -13.03 6.17 0.68
CA ALA A 275 -13.32 7.05 1.81
C ALA A 275 -13.70 8.47 1.37
N THR A 276 -13.08 8.99 0.31
CA THR A 276 -13.40 10.29 -0.26
C THR A 276 -14.59 10.27 -1.20
N GLY A 277 -15.28 9.13 -1.34
CA GLY A 277 -16.52 9.02 -2.13
C GLY A 277 -16.31 9.26 -3.62
N ARG A 278 -15.14 8.90 -4.16
CA ARG A 278 -14.86 9.04 -5.60
C ARG A 278 -15.26 7.78 -6.35
N TYR A 279 -15.76 7.94 -7.59
CA TYR A 279 -15.93 6.78 -8.45
C TYR A 279 -14.55 6.18 -8.74
N VAL A 280 -14.40 4.88 -8.54
CA VAL A 280 -13.12 4.19 -8.74
C VAL A 280 -13.16 3.43 -10.04
N VAL A 281 -12.21 3.68 -10.94
CA VAL A 281 -11.87 2.80 -12.04
C VAL A 281 -10.57 2.10 -11.69
N ALA A 282 -10.59 0.78 -11.58
CA ALA A 282 -9.43 -0.01 -11.21
C ALA A 282 -9.09 -1.04 -12.29
N THR A 283 -7.84 -1.48 -12.34
CA THR A 283 -7.49 -2.70 -13.06
C THR A 283 -7.97 -3.91 -12.29
N ARG A 284 -8.31 -4.99 -13.00
CA ARG A 284 -8.77 -6.26 -12.44
C ARG A 284 -7.63 -7.04 -11.80
N VAL A 285 -7.03 -6.45 -10.74
CA VAL A 285 -5.84 -6.97 -10.06
C VAL A 285 -5.95 -6.76 -8.56
N GLY A 286 -5.50 -7.74 -7.79
CA GLY A 286 -5.39 -7.68 -6.34
C GLY A 286 -6.71 -7.43 -5.63
N THR A 287 -6.69 -6.68 -4.53
CA THR A 287 -7.86 -6.43 -3.67
C THR A 287 -9.03 -5.72 -4.39
N ALA A 288 -8.77 -5.03 -5.50
CA ALA A 288 -9.84 -4.42 -6.27
C ALA A 288 -10.84 -5.46 -6.80
N VAL A 289 -10.36 -6.66 -7.15
CA VAL A 289 -11.20 -7.78 -7.62
C VAL A 289 -12.10 -8.32 -6.52
N ASP A 290 -11.64 -8.31 -5.29
CA ASP A 290 -12.38 -8.84 -4.14
C ASP A 290 -13.44 -7.85 -3.63
N LEU A 291 -13.33 -6.57 -3.97
CA LEU A 291 -14.07 -5.48 -3.36
C LEU A 291 -15.03 -4.76 -4.32
N LEU A 292 -14.62 -4.59 -5.57
CA LEU A 292 -15.36 -3.77 -6.52
C LEU A 292 -16.18 -4.63 -7.49
N GLU A 293 -17.36 -4.14 -7.84
CA GLU A 293 -18.19 -4.76 -8.86
C GLU A 293 -17.50 -4.73 -10.25
N PRO A 294 -17.82 -5.68 -11.14
CA PRO A 294 -17.17 -5.81 -12.46
C PRO A 294 -17.15 -4.54 -13.29
N GLU A 295 -18.14 -3.66 -13.13
CA GLU A 295 -18.24 -2.40 -13.87
C GLU A 295 -17.17 -1.36 -13.52
N HIS A 296 -16.50 -1.52 -12.37
CA HIS A 296 -15.39 -0.69 -11.93
C HIS A 296 -14.02 -1.22 -12.41
N LEU A 297 -14.00 -2.43 -12.96
CA LEU A 297 -12.79 -3.18 -13.24
C LEU A 297 -12.49 -3.24 -14.74
N LEU A 298 -11.28 -2.87 -15.10
CA LEU A 298 -10.75 -3.00 -16.46
C LEU A 298 -9.63 -4.04 -16.50
N ASP A 299 -9.63 -4.88 -17.52
CA ASP A 299 -8.56 -5.84 -17.72
C ASP A 299 -7.25 -5.13 -18.09
N TYR A 300 -6.16 -5.57 -17.46
CA TYR A 300 -4.80 -5.18 -17.78
C TYR A 300 -4.01 -6.44 -18.15
N ARG A 301 -3.19 -6.40 -19.20
CA ARG A 301 -2.53 -7.59 -19.74
C ARG A 301 -1.04 -7.58 -19.45
N GLY A 302 -0.61 -8.41 -18.53
CA GLY A 302 0.78 -8.55 -18.14
C GLY A 302 1.34 -7.33 -17.42
N HIS A 303 2.63 -7.19 -17.43
CA HIS A 303 3.34 -6.13 -16.69
C HIS A 303 3.38 -4.78 -17.43
N TRP A 304 3.05 -4.72 -18.74
CA TRP A 304 2.96 -3.49 -19.51
C TRP A 304 2.00 -3.65 -20.69
N ASP A 305 0.85 -2.99 -20.60
CA ASP A 305 -0.23 -3.11 -21.57
C ASP A 305 -0.45 -1.81 -22.35
N THR A 306 0.14 -1.71 -23.53
CA THR A 306 0.03 -0.54 -24.40
C THR A 306 -1.36 -0.32 -24.99
N THR A 307 -2.27 -1.31 -24.87
CA THR A 307 -3.66 -1.23 -25.30
C THR A 307 -4.62 -0.88 -24.18
N TYR A 308 -4.14 -0.82 -22.93
CA TYR A 308 -4.96 -0.44 -21.78
C TYR A 308 -5.50 1.00 -21.90
N PRO A 309 -4.74 2.00 -22.39
CA PRO A 309 -5.28 3.35 -22.60
C PRO A 309 -6.55 3.41 -23.46
N ASP A 310 -6.68 2.52 -24.46
CA ASP A 310 -7.86 2.50 -25.32
C ASP A 310 -9.11 1.96 -24.60
N ARG A 311 -8.94 0.97 -23.71
CA ARG A 311 -10.02 0.47 -22.84
C ARG A 311 -10.40 1.50 -21.79
N LEU A 312 -9.40 2.16 -21.22
CA LEU A 312 -9.59 3.23 -20.24
C LEU A 312 -10.35 4.41 -20.88
N ALA A 313 -9.95 4.83 -22.07
CA ALA A 313 -10.60 5.93 -22.80
C ALA A 313 -12.09 5.67 -23.01
N ARG A 314 -12.45 4.46 -23.46
CA ARG A 314 -13.83 4.06 -23.66
C ARG A 314 -14.62 4.14 -22.35
N LYS A 315 -14.07 3.60 -21.27
CA LYS A 315 -14.71 3.64 -19.94
C LYS A 315 -14.89 5.06 -19.43
N LEU A 316 -13.87 5.91 -19.56
CA LEU A 316 -13.95 7.32 -19.14
C LEU A 316 -14.95 8.12 -19.99
N GLY A 317 -15.05 7.85 -21.29
CA GLY A 317 -16.07 8.44 -22.15
C GLY A 317 -17.50 8.09 -21.72
N GLU A 318 -17.74 6.81 -21.36
CA GLU A 318 -19.03 6.36 -20.80
C GLU A 318 -19.36 7.10 -19.50
N LEU A 319 -18.39 7.25 -18.60
CA LEU A 319 -18.60 7.93 -17.30
C LEU A 319 -18.80 9.45 -17.48
N ALA A 320 -18.14 10.07 -18.43
CA ALA A 320 -18.25 11.49 -18.72
C ALA A 320 -19.62 11.86 -19.33
N HIS A 321 -20.26 10.93 -20.04
CA HIS A 321 -21.59 11.13 -20.64
C HIS A 321 -22.67 11.42 -19.58
N ASP A 322 -22.56 10.84 -18.38
CA ASP A 322 -23.47 11.10 -17.26
C ASP A 322 -22.63 11.33 -15.97
N ARG A 323 -22.04 12.53 -15.90
CA ARG A 323 -21.15 12.93 -14.82
C ARG A 323 -21.84 12.90 -13.45
N ASP A 324 -23.08 13.40 -13.37
CA ASP A 324 -23.80 13.48 -12.11
C ASP A 324 -24.08 12.08 -11.55
N ARG A 325 -24.48 11.16 -12.40
CA ARG A 325 -24.65 9.75 -12.03
C ARG A 325 -23.32 9.12 -11.60
N THR A 326 -22.23 9.45 -12.28
CA THR A 326 -20.89 8.97 -11.93
C THR A 326 -20.50 9.44 -10.54
N ILE A 327 -20.71 10.71 -10.20
CA ILE A 327 -20.47 11.28 -8.87
C ILE A 327 -21.34 10.60 -7.81
N ALA A 328 -22.63 10.45 -8.06
CA ALA A 328 -23.56 9.80 -7.13
C ALA A 328 -23.15 8.34 -6.84
N ARG A 329 -22.70 7.60 -7.86
CA ARG A 329 -22.19 6.23 -7.69
C ARG A 329 -20.88 6.21 -6.92
N GLY A 330 -19.99 7.18 -7.12
CA GLY A 330 -18.76 7.33 -6.34
C GLY A 330 -19.06 7.52 -4.86
N LEU A 331 -20.03 8.38 -4.53
CA LEU A 331 -20.48 8.58 -3.14
C LEU A 331 -21.05 7.30 -2.52
N ALA A 332 -21.77 6.49 -3.27
CA ALA A 332 -22.30 5.21 -2.81
C ALA A 332 -21.18 4.19 -2.47
N LEU A 333 -20.04 4.24 -3.16
CA LEU A 333 -18.88 3.36 -2.85
C LEU A 333 -18.25 3.64 -1.48
N ARG A 334 -18.54 4.79 -0.85
CA ARG A 334 -17.93 5.16 0.43
C ARG A 334 -18.24 4.13 1.53
N SER A 335 -19.36 3.46 1.51
CA SER A 335 -19.70 2.41 2.47
C SER A 335 -18.68 1.25 2.48
N LEU A 336 -18.03 0.96 1.36
CA LEU A 336 -16.98 -0.04 1.28
C LEU A 336 -15.72 0.35 2.07
N ALA A 337 -15.49 1.66 2.28
CA ALA A 337 -14.35 2.14 3.05
C ALA A 337 -14.44 1.80 4.54
N GLU A 338 -15.63 1.53 5.08
CA GLU A 338 -15.82 1.19 6.50
C GLU A 338 -15.05 -0.06 6.91
N SER A 339 -14.83 -1.00 5.98
CA SER A 339 -14.03 -2.19 6.23
C SER A 339 -12.54 -1.88 6.43
N PHE A 340 -12.09 -0.70 6.03
CA PHE A 340 -10.71 -0.21 6.10
C PHE A 340 -10.52 0.85 7.20
N ASP A 341 -11.52 1.09 8.05
CA ASP A 341 -11.36 2.02 9.18
C ASP A 341 -10.11 1.69 10.01
N TYR A 342 -9.29 2.71 10.28
CA TYR A 342 -8.02 2.49 10.97
C TYR A 342 -8.16 1.84 12.34
N ASP A 343 -9.19 2.21 13.12
CA ASP A 343 -9.38 1.63 14.45
C ASP A 343 -9.79 0.17 14.37
N ARG A 344 -10.60 -0.17 13.36
CA ARG A 344 -10.96 -1.57 13.07
C ARG A 344 -9.73 -2.39 12.66
N ILE A 345 -8.91 -1.87 11.78
CA ILE A 345 -7.66 -2.49 11.31
C ILE A 345 -6.68 -2.67 12.48
N ALA A 346 -6.50 -1.62 13.29
CA ALA A 346 -5.59 -1.67 14.44
C ALA A 346 -6.06 -2.70 15.50
N ARG A 347 -7.36 -2.76 15.80
CA ARG A 347 -7.94 -3.80 16.65
C ARG A 347 -7.72 -5.21 16.10
N SER A 348 -7.86 -5.41 14.79
CA SER A 348 -7.58 -6.70 14.14
C SER A 348 -6.12 -7.12 14.34
N CYS A 349 -5.17 -6.21 14.12
CA CYS A 349 -3.75 -6.48 14.36
C CYS A 349 -3.47 -6.76 15.84
N ALA A 350 -4.04 -5.98 16.77
CA ALA A 350 -3.88 -6.20 18.21
C ALA A 350 -4.42 -7.56 18.63
N SER A 351 -5.56 -8.00 18.08
CA SER A 351 -6.11 -9.34 18.32
C SER A 351 -5.18 -10.45 17.82
N GLU A 352 -4.51 -10.26 16.69
CA GLU A 352 -3.52 -11.22 16.19
C GLU A 352 -2.28 -11.27 17.10
N ILE A 353 -1.83 -10.12 17.64
CA ILE A 353 -0.74 -10.07 18.62
C ILE A 353 -1.13 -10.89 19.88
N ALA A 354 -2.32 -10.67 20.42
CA ALA A 354 -2.82 -11.42 21.59
C ALA A 354 -2.84 -12.93 21.34
N ARG A 355 -3.33 -13.37 20.17
CA ARG A 355 -3.33 -14.80 19.79
C ARG A 355 -1.94 -15.40 19.74
N VAL A 356 -0.94 -14.64 19.26
CA VAL A 356 0.46 -15.09 19.24
C VAL A 356 1.01 -15.24 20.65
N CYS A 357 0.68 -14.34 21.56
CA CYS A 357 1.04 -14.44 22.99
C CYS A 357 0.39 -15.66 23.67
N GLU A 358 -0.91 -15.89 23.46
CA GLU A 358 -1.66 -17.01 24.05
C GLU A 358 -1.12 -18.39 23.63
N ARG A 359 -0.77 -18.56 22.37
CA ARG A 359 -0.12 -19.78 21.86
C ARG A 359 1.19 -20.10 22.60
N SER A 360 1.84 -19.08 23.17
CA SER A 360 3.07 -19.24 23.95
C SER A 360 2.81 -19.81 25.34
N ALA A 361 1.71 -19.44 25.95
CA ALA A 361 1.37 -19.88 27.32
C ALA A 361 0.96 -21.38 27.36
N GLY A 362 0.48 -21.92 26.22
CA GLY A 362 0.01 -23.32 26.12
C GLY A 362 1.00 -24.33 25.52
N SER A 363 2.18 -23.93 25.06
CA SER A 363 3.15 -24.85 24.42
C SER A 363 4.25 -25.23 25.40
N PRO A 364 4.48 -26.55 25.71
CA PRO A 364 5.63 -26.94 26.50
C PRO A 364 6.92 -26.57 25.74
N ALA A 365 7.91 -26.07 26.50
CA ALA A 365 9.21 -25.64 26.01
C ALA A 365 9.75 -26.64 24.96
N ARG A 366 10.05 -26.17 23.74
CA ARG A 366 10.81 -26.97 22.77
C ARG A 366 12.11 -27.38 23.45
N LEU A 367 12.25 -28.69 23.68
CA LEU A 367 13.47 -29.31 24.16
C LEU A 367 14.60 -28.87 23.21
N THR A 368 15.57 -28.15 23.75
CA THR A 368 16.88 -27.93 23.15
C THR A 368 17.49 -29.30 22.86
N LEU A 369 17.54 -29.72 21.61
CA LEU A 369 18.43 -30.80 21.21
C LEU A 369 19.85 -30.31 21.46
N GLY A 370 20.43 -30.84 22.54
CA GLY A 370 21.79 -30.59 22.95
C GLY A 370 22.77 -30.95 21.83
N ALA A 371 23.76 -30.10 21.69
CA ALA A 371 24.97 -30.41 20.99
C ALA A 371 25.56 -31.73 21.54
N GLY A 372 25.68 -32.71 20.68
CA GLY A 372 26.37 -33.97 20.95
C GLY A 372 27.01 -34.47 19.67
N LEU A 373 28.36 -34.26 19.64
CA LEU A 373 29.38 -34.82 18.73
C LEU A 373 29.47 -34.21 17.32
#